data_b7286a10237496625e0c6585b44ba3cf
#
_entry.id   b7286a10237496625e0c6585b44ba3cf
#
_cell.length_a   1.000
_cell.length_b   1.000
_cell.length_c   1.000
_cell.angle_alpha   90.00
_cell.angle_beta   90.00
_cell.angle_gamma   90.00
#
_symmetry.space_group_name_H-M   'P 1'
#
loop_
_entity.id
_entity.type
_entity.pdbx_description
1 polymer ?
#
loop_
_entity_poly.entity_id
_entity_poly.type
_entity_poly.pdbx_seq_one_letter_code
_entity_poly.pdbx_strand_id
1 'polypeptide(L)'
;PLMGGHARPVGILGGVKKGKTMPNHAEQLAQELNLNVKNVQGAIELIDQGNTIPFIARYRKEATGSMDDQVLRDLGDRLEYLRGLDKRKDEVTSSITEQGAMTPELTAALSKAKTLAEVEDIYRPYKPKRKTRASIAKARGLQPLATAIFRQDAAFDPEKAAADYLNDEVPDAAAALAGAQDIIAEAVSDDAACRAELRRYYRAFGRVASAKAKDEDSVYAQYYDLSLIHI
;
A
#
# COMPACT_ATOMS: atom_id res chain seq x y z
N PRO A 1 -33.75 58.31 25.87
CA PRO A 1 -34.66 57.25 25.78
C PRO A 1 -34.71 56.72 24.34
N LEU A 2 -34.19 55.62 24.06
CA LEU A 2 -34.64 54.71 22.95
C LEU A 2 -33.74 53.49 23.00
N MET A 3 -34.35 52.38 23.32
CA MET A 3 -33.78 51.07 23.42
C MET A 3 -33.36 50.57 22.05
N GLY A 4 -32.10 50.18 21.85
CA GLY A 4 -31.60 49.46 20.71
C GLY A 4 -31.50 47.98 21.06
N GLY A 5 -32.40 47.19 20.53
CA GLY A 5 -32.38 45.72 20.67
C GLY A 5 -31.23 45.08 19.83
N HIS A 6 -30.36 44.39 20.51
CA HIS A 6 -29.35 43.57 19.89
C HIS A 6 -29.94 42.25 19.43
N ALA A 7 -30.22 42.13 18.14
CA ALA A 7 -30.52 40.83 17.52
C ALA A 7 -29.23 40.00 17.45
N ARG A 8 -29.21 38.85 18.10
CA ARG A 8 -28.14 37.83 17.96
C ARG A 8 -28.31 37.14 16.59
N PRO A 9 -27.22 36.98 15.81
CA PRO A 9 -27.31 36.14 14.61
C PRO A 9 -27.43 34.67 15.02
N VAL A 10 -28.48 34.05 14.51
CA VAL A 10 -28.72 32.60 14.59
C VAL A 10 -27.57 31.91 13.84
N GLY A 11 -26.78 31.11 14.54
CA GLY A 11 -25.73 30.30 13.99
C GLY A 11 -26.28 29.30 12.97
N ILE A 12 -25.82 29.42 11.75
CA ILE A 12 -26.04 28.43 10.68
C ILE A 12 -25.30 27.16 11.11
N LEU A 13 -26.08 26.17 11.53
CA LEU A 13 -25.59 24.81 11.75
C LEU A 13 -24.90 24.33 10.48
N GLY A 14 -23.61 24.12 10.60
CA GLY A 14 -22.76 23.62 9.55
C GLY A 14 -23.31 22.34 8.94
N GLY A 15 -23.31 22.33 7.60
CA GLY A 15 -23.76 21.20 6.81
C GLY A 15 -23.05 19.92 7.26
N VAL A 16 -23.85 18.93 7.56
CA VAL A 16 -23.41 17.54 7.72
C VAL A 16 -22.66 17.18 6.43
N LYS A 17 -21.34 17.06 6.53
CA LYS A 17 -20.55 16.46 5.45
C LYS A 17 -21.15 15.10 5.20
N LYS A 18 -21.76 14.90 3.99
CA LYS A 18 -22.19 13.59 3.53
C LYS A 18 -21.04 12.63 3.73
N GLY A 19 -21.18 11.73 4.69
CA GLY A 19 -20.19 10.71 4.99
C GLY A 19 -19.85 9.96 3.70
N LYS A 20 -18.56 9.86 3.40
CA LYS A 20 -18.00 8.95 2.43
C LYS A 20 -18.66 7.60 2.72
N THR A 21 -19.38 7.05 1.74
CA THR A 21 -20.05 5.77 1.90
C THR A 21 -18.96 4.76 2.25
N MET A 22 -18.92 4.35 3.52
CA MET A 22 -18.00 3.30 3.96
C MET A 22 -18.30 2.06 3.12
N PRO A 23 -17.29 1.36 2.59
CA PRO A 23 -17.54 0.10 1.91
C PRO A 23 -18.38 -0.77 2.82
N ASN A 24 -19.43 -1.39 2.26
CA ASN A 24 -20.27 -2.28 3.04
C ASN A 24 -19.49 -3.58 3.31
N HIS A 25 -18.66 -3.57 4.36
CA HIS A 25 -17.86 -4.73 4.74
C HIS A 25 -18.70 -5.99 4.94
N ALA A 26 -19.98 -5.83 5.35
CA ALA A 26 -20.87 -6.97 5.52
C ALA A 26 -21.18 -7.66 4.19
N GLU A 27 -21.42 -6.91 3.12
CA GLU A 27 -21.64 -7.49 1.79
C GLU A 27 -20.38 -8.14 1.24
N GLN A 28 -19.22 -7.48 1.38
CA GLN A 28 -17.95 -8.03 0.93
C GLN A 28 -17.60 -9.32 1.67
N LEU A 29 -17.69 -9.33 3.00
CA LEU A 29 -17.41 -10.52 3.83
C LEU A 29 -18.39 -11.65 3.55
N ALA A 30 -19.67 -11.33 3.36
CA ALA A 30 -20.69 -12.32 3.00
C ALA A 30 -20.36 -13.00 1.67
N GLN A 31 -19.90 -12.24 0.69
CA GLN A 31 -19.48 -12.78 -0.60
C GLN A 31 -18.19 -13.62 -0.49
N GLU A 32 -17.17 -13.11 0.23
CA GLU A 32 -15.88 -13.80 0.38
C GLU A 32 -16.01 -15.12 1.15
N LEU A 33 -16.83 -15.15 2.19
CA LEU A 33 -17.02 -16.31 3.08
C LEU A 33 -18.25 -17.17 2.71
N ASN A 34 -18.97 -16.80 1.64
CA ASN A 34 -20.21 -17.47 1.22
C ASN A 34 -21.27 -17.55 2.34
N LEU A 35 -21.49 -16.42 3.03
CA LEU A 35 -22.40 -16.29 4.16
C LEU A 35 -23.58 -15.37 3.83
N ASN A 36 -24.64 -15.44 4.65
CA ASN A 36 -25.75 -14.51 4.54
C ASN A 36 -25.38 -13.12 5.07
N VAL A 37 -25.60 -12.06 4.28
CA VAL A 37 -25.25 -10.67 4.64
C VAL A 37 -25.84 -10.25 5.99
N LYS A 38 -27.09 -10.60 6.28
CA LYS A 38 -27.75 -10.26 7.55
C LYS A 38 -27.04 -10.89 8.75
N ASN A 39 -26.63 -12.14 8.61
CA ASN A 39 -25.91 -12.85 9.68
C ASN A 39 -24.49 -12.28 9.88
N VAL A 40 -23.80 -11.91 8.79
CA VAL A 40 -22.50 -11.22 8.84
C VAL A 40 -22.64 -9.87 9.53
N GLN A 41 -23.69 -9.10 9.21
CA GLN A 41 -23.94 -7.82 9.87
C GLN A 41 -24.21 -7.99 11.37
N GLY A 42 -25.00 -8.98 11.77
CA GLY A 42 -25.21 -9.30 13.18
C GLY A 42 -23.91 -9.69 13.92
N ALA A 43 -23.03 -10.46 13.26
CA ALA A 43 -21.73 -10.79 13.80
C ALA A 43 -20.84 -9.55 13.96
N ILE A 44 -20.79 -8.67 12.95
CA ILE A 44 -20.01 -7.41 13.00
C ILE A 44 -20.51 -6.53 14.16
N GLU A 45 -21.82 -6.35 14.30
CA GLU A 45 -22.40 -5.54 15.38
C GLU A 45 -22.03 -6.08 16.77
N LEU A 46 -22.03 -7.41 16.95
CA LEU A 46 -21.63 -8.03 18.21
C LEU A 46 -20.13 -7.87 18.49
N ILE A 47 -19.28 -7.98 17.47
CA ILE A 47 -17.84 -7.73 17.58
C ILE A 47 -17.59 -6.26 17.98
N ASP A 48 -18.30 -5.32 17.36
CA ASP A 48 -18.18 -3.89 17.63
C ASP A 48 -18.66 -3.51 19.05
N GLN A 49 -19.57 -4.27 19.62
CA GLN A 49 -19.97 -4.17 21.02
C GLN A 49 -18.93 -4.73 22.00
N GLY A 50 -17.81 -5.25 21.48
CA GLY A 50 -16.72 -5.81 22.32
C GLY A 50 -16.95 -7.24 22.79
N ASN A 51 -17.92 -7.96 22.22
CA ASN A 51 -18.14 -9.35 22.56
C ASN A 51 -17.01 -10.23 21.97
N THR A 52 -16.54 -11.21 22.74
CA THR A 52 -15.53 -12.16 22.27
C THR A 52 -16.12 -13.19 21.32
N ILE A 53 -15.33 -13.70 20.39
CA ILE A 53 -15.76 -14.71 19.42
C ILE A 53 -16.36 -15.96 20.10
N PRO A 54 -15.73 -16.54 21.15
CA PRO A 54 -16.33 -17.69 21.85
C PRO A 54 -17.68 -17.36 22.51
N PHE A 55 -17.87 -16.13 22.99
CA PHE A 55 -19.17 -15.70 23.53
C PHE A 55 -20.23 -15.63 22.44
N ILE A 56 -19.92 -15.01 21.29
CA ILE A 56 -20.82 -14.91 20.15
C ILE A 56 -21.22 -16.29 19.66
N ALA A 57 -20.26 -17.18 19.42
CA ALA A 57 -20.49 -18.53 18.94
C ALA A 57 -21.43 -19.34 19.85
N ARG A 58 -21.31 -19.13 21.16
CA ARG A 58 -22.05 -19.92 22.15
C ARG A 58 -23.40 -19.33 22.48
N TYR A 59 -23.51 -18.00 22.58
CA TYR A 59 -24.67 -17.33 23.19
C TYR A 59 -25.44 -16.41 22.24
N ARG A 60 -24.99 -16.20 20.99
CA ARG A 60 -25.61 -15.28 20.02
C ARG A 60 -25.89 -15.92 18.66
N LYS A 61 -26.24 -17.21 18.68
CA LYS A 61 -26.51 -17.97 17.46
C LYS A 61 -27.64 -17.40 16.61
N GLU A 62 -28.64 -16.81 17.25
CA GLU A 62 -29.77 -16.19 16.60
C GLU A 62 -29.39 -14.98 15.72
N ALA A 63 -28.40 -14.21 16.15
CA ALA A 63 -27.94 -13.04 15.42
C ALA A 63 -26.96 -13.39 14.29
N THR A 64 -26.23 -14.49 14.44
CA THR A 64 -25.18 -14.91 13.51
C THR A 64 -25.60 -16.05 12.57
N GLY A 65 -26.83 -16.52 12.67
CA GLY A 65 -27.30 -17.67 11.90
C GLY A 65 -26.55 -18.96 12.23
N SER A 66 -26.17 -19.14 13.49
CA SER A 66 -25.47 -20.32 14.00
C SER A 66 -24.05 -20.53 13.41
N MET A 67 -23.34 -19.43 13.07
CA MET A 67 -21.93 -19.53 12.71
C MET A 67 -21.13 -20.19 13.81
N ASP A 68 -20.24 -21.10 13.45
CA ASP A 68 -19.33 -21.72 14.40
C ASP A 68 -18.15 -20.80 14.77
N ASP A 69 -17.34 -21.23 15.73
CA ASP A 69 -16.22 -20.45 16.26
C ASP A 69 -15.16 -20.17 15.18
N GLN A 70 -14.91 -21.12 14.26
CA GLN A 70 -13.92 -20.94 13.20
C GLN A 70 -14.38 -19.89 12.17
N VAL A 71 -15.62 -20.00 11.71
CA VAL A 71 -16.21 -19.05 10.75
C VAL A 71 -16.23 -17.64 11.35
N LEU A 72 -16.55 -17.50 12.64
CA LEU A 72 -16.54 -16.21 13.32
C LEU A 72 -15.13 -15.64 13.49
N ARG A 73 -14.10 -16.48 13.70
CA ARG A 73 -12.69 -16.05 13.71
C ARG A 73 -12.27 -15.54 12.33
N ASP A 74 -12.50 -16.34 11.30
CA ASP A 74 -12.16 -15.97 9.92
C ASP A 74 -12.85 -14.65 9.51
N LEU A 75 -14.11 -14.47 9.91
CA LEU A 75 -14.85 -13.22 9.72
C LEU A 75 -14.22 -12.06 10.49
N GLY A 76 -13.88 -12.26 11.75
CA GLY A 76 -13.28 -11.24 12.61
C GLY A 76 -11.91 -10.80 12.07
N ASP A 77 -11.03 -11.73 11.75
CA ASP A 77 -9.70 -11.47 11.20
C ASP A 77 -9.79 -10.74 9.86
N ARG A 78 -10.73 -11.17 9.01
CA ARG A 78 -10.94 -10.52 7.72
C ARG A 78 -11.54 -9.12 7.85
N LEU A 79 -12.46 -8.91 8.79
CA LEU A 79 -13.04 -7.60 9.11
C LEU A 79 -11.96 -6.62 9.58
N GLU A 80 -11.10 -7.06 10.49
CA GLU A 80 -9.96 -6.26 10.99
C GLU A 80 -9.03 -5.87 9.83
N TYR A 81 -8.69 -6.82 8.96
CA TYR A 81 -7.90 -6.55 7.76
C TYR A 81 -8.54 -5.49 6.85
N LEU A 82 -9.84 -5.59 6.55
CA LEU A 82 -10.55 -4.64 5.68
C LEU A 82 -10.60 -3.24 6.30
N ARG A 83 -10.84 -3.14 7.59
CA ARG A 83 -10.81 -1.87 8.33
C ARG A 83 -9.41 -1.25 8.33
N GLY A 84 -8.38 -2.08 8.52
CA GLY A 84 -6.99 -1.66 8.42
C GLY A 84 -6.64 -1.15 7.02
N LEU A 85 -7.13 -1.83 5.98
CA LEU A 85 -6.97 -1.41 4.60
C LEU A 85 -7.62 -0.06 4.31
N ASP A 86 -8.85 0.17 4.76
CA ASP A 86 -9.55 1.44 4.55
C ASP A 86 -8.86 2.58 5.30
N LYS A 87 -8.50 2.35 6.56
CA LYS A 87 -7.70 3.31 7.33
C LYS A 87 -6.41 3.67 6.59
N ARG A 88 -5.71 2.68 6.05
CA ARG A 88 -4.47 2.92 5.31
C ARG A 88 -4.69 3.72 4.03
N LYS A 89 -5.77 3.44 3.30
CA LYS A 89 -6.16 4.22 2.12
C LYS A 89 -6.41 5.69 2.47
N ASP A 90 -7.10 5.95 3.58
CA ASP A 90 -7.38 7.31 4.03
C ASP A 90 -6.10 8.05 4.46
N GLU A 91 -5.19 7.40 5.19
CA GLU A 91 -3.88 7.94 5.55
C GLU A 91 -3.05 8.32 4.32
N VAL A 92 -2.98 7.42 3.33
CA VAL A 92 -2.25 7.63 2.07
C VAL A 92 -2.89 8.75 1.27
N THR A 93 -4.22 8.77 1.17
CA THR A 93 -4.97 9.82 0.48
C THR A 93 -4.67 11.19 1.10
N SER A 94 -4.70 11.30 2.42
CA SER A 94 -4.38 12.54 3.14
C SER A 94 -2.95 12.99 2.87
N SER A 95 -1.99 12.06 2.97
CA SER A 95 -0.57 12.37 2.74
C SER A 95 -0.27 12.85 1.33
N ILE A 96 -0.87 12.22 0.30
CA ILE A 96 -0.68 12.65 -1.10
C ILE A 96 -1.39 13.99 -1.36
N THR A 97 -2.55 14.21 -0.73
CA THR A 97 -3.30 15.48 -0.84
C THR A 97 -2.52 16.64 -0.21
N GLU A 98 -1.93 16.44 0.96
CA GLU A 98 -1.08 17.43 1.63
C GLU A 98 0.14 17.83 0.79
N GLN A 99 0.67 16.89 0.00
CA GLN A 99 1.75 17.16 -0.96
C GLN A 99 1.27 17.87 -2.25
N GLY A 100 -0.03 18.08 -2.42
CA GLY A 100 -0.60 18.68 -3.64
C GLY A 100 -0.50 17.78 -4.88
N ALA A 101 -0.22 16.48 -4.70
CA ALA A 101 0.03 15.53 -5.79
C ALA A 101 -1.17 14.61 -6.09
N MET A 102 -2.31 14.81 -5.42
CA MET A 102 -3.50 13.96 -5.64
C MET A 102 -4.14 14.26 -6.99
N THR A 103 -4.38 13.21 -7.78
CA THR A 103 -5.09 13.27 -9.06
C THR A 103 -6.34 12.39 -9.05
N PRO A 104 -7.30 12.59 -9.98
CA PRO A 104 -8.48 11.73 -10.12
C PRO A 104 -8.10 10.26 -10.37
N GLU A 105 -7.05 10.02 -11.15
CA GLU A 105 -6.53 8.69 -11.48
C GLU A 105 -5.99 7.99 -10.23
N LEU A 106 -5.23 8.71 -9.39
CA LEU A 106 -4.72 8.19 -8.10
C LEU A 106 -5.86 7.88 -7.13
N THR A 107 -6.85 8.76 -7.06
CA THR A 107 -8.05 8.51 -6.24
C THR A 107 -8.77 7.25 -6.69
N ALA A 108 -8.93 7.05 -8.02
CA ALA A 108 -9.55 5.86 -8.58
C ALA A 108 -8.69 4.60 -8.33
N ALA A 109 -7.36 4.71 -8.44
CA ALA A 109 -6.43 3.61 -8.17
C ALA A 109 -6.49 3.17 -6.69
N LEU A 110 -6.42 4.12 -5.75
CA LEU A 110 -6.54 3.85 -4.31
C LEU A 110 -7.89 3.22 -3.94
N SER A 111 -8.99 3.71 -4.53
CA SER A 111 -10.31 3.13 -4.28
C SER A 111 -10.42 1.68 -4.77
N LYS A 112 -9.81 1.34 -5.89
CA LYS A 112 -9.81 -0.01 -6.49
C LYS A 112 -8.85 -0.99 -5.81
N ALA A 113 -7.85 -0.50 -5.07
CA ALA A 113 -6.88 -1.33 -4.39
C ALA A 113 -7.57 -2.28 -3.38
N LYS A 114 -7.28 -3.57 -3.48
CA LYS A 114 -7.89 -4.64 -2.67
C LYS A 114 -6.97 -5.14 -1.57
N THR A 115 -5.69 -4.78 -1.62
CA THR A 115 -4.68 -5.23 -0.66
C THR A 115 -3.83 -4.07 -0.16
N LEU A 116 -3.28 -4.22 1.05
CA LEU A 116 -2.31 -3.27 1.60
C LEU A 116 -1.09 -3.11 0.70
N ALA A 117 -0.65 -4.19 0.05
CA ALA A 117 0.49 -4.15 -0.88
C ALA A 117 0.22 -3.24 -2.08
N GLU A 118 -0.99 -3.28 -2.64
CA GLU A 118 -1.39 -2.38 -3.74
C GLU A 118 -1.43 -0.92 -3.30
N VAL A 119 -1.95 -0.65 -2.09
CA VAL A 119 -1.97 0.71 -1.52
C VAL A 119 -0.55 1.23 -1.31
N GLU A 120 0.34 0.41 -0.73
CA GLU A 120 1.75 0.78 -0.51
C GLU A 120 2.50 1.02 -1.84
N ASP A 121 2.20 0.24 -2.89
CA ASP A 121 2.81 0.45 -4.20
C ASP A 121 2.39 1.78 -4.83
N ILE A 122 1.10 2.12 -4.74
CA ILE A 122 0.58 3.42 -5.22
C ILE A 122 1.21 4.56 -4.43
N TYR A 123 1.38 4.40 -3.11
CA TYR A 123 1.96 5.43 -2.24
C TYR A 123 3.46 5.59 -2.40
N ARG A 124 4.18 4.56 -2.85
CA ARG A 124 5.64 4.49 -2.84
C ARG A 124 6.34 5.69 -3.50
N PRO A 125 5.92 6.21 -4.67
CA PRO A 125 6.51 7.39 -5.28
C PRO A 125 6.38 8.66 -4.44
N TYR A 126 5.32 8.76 -3.63
CA TYR A 126 4.95 9.91 -2.80
C TYR A 126 5.48 9.83 -1.37
N LYS A 127 5.98 8.66 -0.98
CA LYS A 127 6.49 8.43 0.37
C LYS A 127 7.77 9.24 0.59
N PRO A 128 7.87 10.04 1.68
CA PRO A 128 9.11 10.74 2.00
C PRO A 128 10.30 9.78 2.03
N LYS A 129 11.25 10.01 1.16
CA LYS A 129 12.44 9.16 1.04
C LYS A 129 13.61 9.79 1.79
N ARG A 130 14.41 8.95 2.44
CA ARG A 130 15.75 9.35 2.89
C ARG A 130 16.64 9.59 1.67
N LYS A 131 17.80 10.22 1.89
CA LYS A 131 18.81 10.41 0.85
C LYS A 131 19.19 9.05 0.22
N THR A 132 18.83 8.85 -1.04
CA THR A 132 19.10 7.64 -1.83
C THR A 132 20.21 7.91 -2.84
N ARG A 133 20.84 6.87 -3.42
CA ARG A 133 21.79 7.03 -4.52
C ARG A 133 21.18 7.76 -5.70
N ALA A 134 19.94 7.41 -6.04
CA ALA A 134 19.18 8.10 -7.09
C ALA A 134 18.93 9.58 -6.77
N SER A 135 18.59 9.93 -5.53
CA SER A 135 18.41 11.34 -5.15
C SER A 135 19.72 12.15 -5.23
N ILE A 136 20.85 11.52 -4.91
CA ILE A 136 22.17 12.11 -5.07
C ILE A 136 22.47 12.32 -6.56
N ALA A 137 22.25 11.30 -7.39
CA ALA A 137 22.44 11.39 -8.83
C ALA A 137 21.57 12.46 -9.49
N LYS A 138 20.30 12.61 -9.04
CA LYS A 138 19.41 13.69 -9.47
C LYS A 138 19.96 15.08 -9.10
N ALA A 139 20.46 15.22 -7.87
CA ALA A 139 21.09 16.48 -7.44
C ALA A 139 22.34 16.84 -8.26
N ARG A 140 23.07 15.86 -8.77
CA ARG A 140 24.21 16.01 -9.68
C ARG A 140 23.83 16.32 -11.13
N GLY A 141 22.53 16.46 -11.43
CA GLY A 141 22.02 16.83 -12.76
C GLY A 141 21.89 15.65 -13.74
N LEU A 142 21.95 14.39 -13.28
CA LEU A 142 21.95 13.21 -14.17
C LEU A 142 20.53 12.75 -14.60
N GLN A 143 19.47 13.43 -14.18
CA GLN A 143 18.08 13.08 -14.54
C GLN A 143 17.83 13.10 -16.06
N PRO A 144 18.31 14.08 -16.87
CA PRO A 144 18.09 14.07 -18.32
C PRO A 144 18.77 12.90 -19.01
N LEU A 145 20.00 12.54 -18.58
CA LEU A 145 20.72 11.37 -19.10
C LEU A 145 19.94 10.08 -18.80
N ALA A 146 19.48 9.90 -17.56
CA ALA A 146 18.64 8.77 -17.17
C ALA A 146 17.36 8.69 -18.01
N THR A 147 16.71 9.82 -18.28
CA THR A 147 15.50 9.89 -19.11
C THR A 147 15.79 9.50 -20.57
N ALA A 148 16.91 9.95 -21.13
CA ALA A 148 17.31 9.61 -22.50
C ALA A 148 17.60 8.12 -22.64
N ILE A 149 18.32 7.53 -21.69
CA ILE A 149 18.60 6.09 -21.65
C ILE A 149 17.30 5.28 -21.50
N PHE A 150 16.38 5.73 -20.63
CA PHE A 150 15.12 5.04 -20.36
C PHE A 150 14.19 4.99 -21.58
N ARG A 151 14.32 5.94 -22.53
CA ARG A 151 13.57 5.91 -23.80
C ARG A 151 13.96 4.78 -24.73
N GLN A 152 15.13 4.17 -24.53
CA GLN A 152 15.62 3.02 -25.31
C GLN A 152 15.69 3.29 -26.81
N ASP A 153 16.01 4.52 -27.22
CA ASP A 153 16.23 4.87 -28.61
C ASP A 153 17.47 4.12 -29.15
N ALA A 154 17.30 3.32 -30.19
CA ALA A 154 18.38 2.54 -30.78
C ALA A 154 19.50 3.40 -31.40
N ALA A 155 19.22 4.68 -31.74
CA ALA A 155 20.20 5.62 -32.25
C ALA A 155 20.95 6.37 -31.14
N PHE A 156 20.52 6.26 -29.89
CA PHE A 156 21.13 6.94 -28.75
C PHE A 156 22.35 6.18 -28.22
N ASP A 157 23.48 6.87 -28.17
CA ASP A 157 24.75 6.36 -27.61
C ASP A 157 24.94 6.88 -26.17
N PRO A 158 24.69 6.07 -25.15
CA PRO A 158 24.78 6.50 -23.75
C PRO A 158 26.20 6.93 -23.34
N GLU A 159 27.24 6.29 -23.87
CA GLU A 159 28.63 6.59 -23.50
C GLU A 159 29.05 7.95 -24.02
N LYS A 160 28.67 8.29 -25.27
CA LYS A 160 28.92 9.63 -25.81
C LYS A 160 28.13 10.70 -25.10
N ALA A 161 26.84 10.43 -24.83
CA ALA A 161 25.99 11.39 -24.15
C ALA A 161 26.44 11.65 -22.70
N ALA A 162 27.03 10.67 -22.02
CA ALA A 162 27.51 10.81 -20.66
C ALA A 162 28.62 11.88 -20.52
N ALA A 163 29.38 12.13 -21.59
CA ALA A 163 30.42 13.16 -21.59
C ALA A 163 29.88 14.58 -21.36
N ASP A 164 28.64 14.86 -21.75
CA ASP A 164 28.00 16.17 -21.57
C ASP A 164 27.56 16.44 -20.13
N TYR A 165 27.61 15.43 -19.23
CA TYR A 165 27.16 15.52 -17.84
C TYR A 165 28.29 15.50 -16.81
N LEU A 166 29.54 15.67 -17.28
CA LEU A 166 30.71 15.73 -16.39
C LEU A 166 30.73 17.05 -15.61
N ASN A 167 31.00 16.98 -14.32
CA ASN A 167 31.17 18.12 -13.43
C ASN A 167 32.05 17.73 -12.24
N ASP A 168 32.28 18.66 -11.30
CA ASP A 168 33.12 18.43 -10.11
C ASP A 168 32.68 17.23 -9.26
N GLU A 169 31.38 16.88 -9.27
CA GLU A 169 30.83 15.74 -8.54
C GLU A 169 30.67 14.46 -9.40
N VAL A 170 30.88 14.58 -10.73
CA VAL A 170 30.77 13.50 -11.72
C VAL A 170 32.04 13.50 -12.56
N PRO A 171 33.11 12.81 -12.11
CA PRO A 171 34.45 12.96 -12.67
C PRO A 171 34.65 12.30 -14.05
N ASP A 172 33.83 11.31 -14.40
CA ASP A 172 33.95 10.55 -15.64
C ASP A 172 32.60 10.03 -16.16
N ALA A 173 32.58 9.54 -17.39
CA ALA A 173 31.38 9.01 -18.04
C ALA A 173 30.83 7.75 -17.31
N ALA A 174 31.70 6.95 -16.69
CA ALA A 174 31.28 5.77 -15.93
C ALA A 174 30.48 6.19 -14.68
N ALA A 175 30.92 7.23 -13.97
CA ALA A 175 30.16 7.81 -12.83
C ALA A 175 28.84 8.42 -13.28
N ALA A 176 28.79 9.10 -14.43
CA ALA A 176 27.55 9.62 -15.00
C ALA A 176 26.55 8.50 -15.33
N LEU A 177 27.01 7.44 -15.99
CA LEU A 177 26.18 6.28 -16.33
C LEU A 177 25.70 5.53 -15.08
N ALA A 178 26.58 5.32 -14.09
CA ALA A 178 26.20 4.70 -12.82
C ALA A 178 25.11 5.50 -12.09
N GLY A 179 25.23 6.84 -12.06
CA GLY A 179 24.21 7.70 -11.49
C GLY A 179 22.88 7.64 -12.27
N ALA A 180 22.93 7.62 -13.58
CA ALA A 180 21.74 7.45 -14.43
C ALA A 180 21.07 6.08 -14.20
N GLN A 181 21.84 5.02 -14.04
CA GLN A 181 21.35 3.67 -13.69
C GLN A 181 20.65 3.66 -12.32
N ASP A 182 21.23 4.32 -11.31
CA ASP A 182 20.59 4.42 -9.99
C ASP A 182 19.23 5.13 -10.06
N ILE A 183 19.10 6.16 -10.90
CA ILE A 183 17.81 6.86 -11.13
C ILE A 183 16.79 5.94 -11.79
N ILE A 184 17.20 5.22 -12.84
CA ILE A 184 16.33 4.29 -13.58
C ILE A 184 15.91 3.14 -12.66
N ALA A 185 16.85 2.57 -11.91
CA ALA A 185 16.57 1.47 -10.98
C ALA A 185 15.55 1.89 -9.89
N GLU A 186 15.68 3.11 -9.37
CA GLU A 186 14.68 3.66 -8.42
C GLU A 186 13.31 3.80 -9.09
N ALA A 187 13.25 4.36 -10.31
CA ALA A 187 11.99 4.56 -11.03
C ALA A 187 11.26 3.23 -11.29
N VAL A 188 11.98 2.20 -11.78
CA VAL A 188 11.43 0.85 -12.01
C VAL A 188 11.01 0.19 -10.68
N SER A 189 11.83 0.33 -9.62
CA SER A 189 11.50 -0.23 -8.30
C SER A 189 10.26 0.40 -7.67
N ASP A 190 9.95 1.66 -8.00
CA ASP A 190 8.81 2.39 -7.45
C ASP A 190 7.55 2.27 -8.33
N ASP A 191 7.68 1.73 -9.54
CA ASP A 191 6.54 1.54 -10.44
C ASP A 191 5.60 0.45 -9.93
N ALA A 192 4.33 0.82 -9.74
CA ALA A 192 3.31 -0.07 -9.18
C ALA A 192 3.00 -1.26 -10.10
N ALA A 193 3.04 -1.07 -11.44
CA ALA A 193 2.76 -2.12 -12.40
C ALA A 193 3.90 -3.15 -12.43
N CYS A 194 5.16 -2.70 -12.45
CA CYS A 194 6.33 -3.57 -12.35
C CYS A 194 6.29 -4.41 -11.05
N ARG A 195 5.93 -3.80 -9.93
CA ARG A 195 5.82 -4.51 -8.65
C ARG A 195 4.69 -5.53 -8.62
N ALA A 196 3.54 -5.20 -9.19
CA ALA A 196 2.41 -6.13 -9.30
C ALA A 196 2.78 -7.36 -10.16
N GLU A 197 3.46 -7.12 -11.29
CA GLU A 197 3.91 -8.19 -12.19
C GLU A 197 4.96 -9.09 -11.53
N LEU A 198 5.94 -8.52 -10.83
CA LEU A 198 6.92 -9.29 -10.07
C LEU A 198 6.25 -10.14 -8.99
N ARG A 199 5.27 -9.61 -8.24
CA ARG A 199 4.53 -10.42 -7.27
C ARG A 199 3.78 -11.57 -7.91
N ARG A 200 3.16 -11.32 -9.08
CA ARG A 200 2.48 -12.37 -9.84
C ARG A 200 3.46 -13.47 -10.25
N TYR A 201 4.63 -13.07 -10.76
CA TYR A 201 5.68 -14.00 -11.16
C TYR A 201 6.19 -14.83 -9.97
N TYR A 202 6.53 -14.19 -8.84
CA TYR A 202 6.99 -14.89 -7.66
C TYR A 202 5.96 -15.84 -7.04
N ARG A 203 4.67 -15.48 -7.10
CA ARG A 203 3.61 -16.40 -6.67
C ARG A 203 3.49 -17.64 -7.54
N ALA A 204 3.73 -17.51 -8.84
CA ALA A 204 3.63 -18.63 -9.78
C ALA A 204 4.89 -19.50 -9.81
N PHE A 205 6.08 -18.91 -9.66
CA PHE A 205 7.35 -19.56 -9.91
C PHE A 205 8.38 -19.41 -8.77
N GLY A 206 8.05 -18.64 -7.75
CA GLY A 206 8.96 -18.38 -6.64
C GLY A 206 9.25 -19.65 -5.84
N ARG A 207 10.49 -19.75 -5.36
CA ARG A 207 10.92 -20.80 -4.45
C ARG A 207 11.48 -20.15 -3.19
N VAL A 208 11.20 -20.73 -2.04
CA VAL A 208 11.85 -20.38 -0.79
C VAL A 208 12.90 -21.41 -0.50
N ALA A 209 14.12 -20.96 -0.30
CA ALA A 209 15.23 -21.78 0.15
C ALA A 209 15.79 -21.23 1.46
N SER A 210 16.16 -22.09 2.37
CA SER A 210 16.92 -21.73 3.56
C SER A 210 18.32 -22.28 3.46
N ALA A 211 19.30 -21.53 3.92
CA ALA A 211 20.68 -21.96 3.99
C ALA A 211 21.28 -21.61 5.35
N LYS A 212 22.28 -22.37 5.79
CA LYS A 212 23.03 -22.08 7.01
C LYS A 212 23.76 -20.72 6.85
N ALA A 213 23.47 -19.78 7.75
CA ALA A 213 24.08 -18.44 7.70
C ALA A 213 25.41 -18.36 8.46
N LYS A 214 25.61 -19.20 9.48
CA LYS A 214 26.83 -19.29 10.31
C LYS A 214 27.19 -20.73 10.55
N ASP A 215 28.45 -21.01 10.71
CA ASP A 215 28.98 -22.37 10.90
C ASP A 215 28.94 -22.81 12.38
N GLU A 216 27.82 -22.54 13.02
CA GLU A 216 27.54 -22.89 14.42
C GLU A 216 26.36 -23.87 14.49
N ASP A 217 26.39 -24.77 15.47
CA ASP A 217 25.25 -25.64 15.75
C ASP A 217 24.08 -24.82 16.33
N SER A 218 22.89 -25.08 15.82
CA SER A 218 21.69 -24.34 16.18
C SER A 218 20.52 -25.29 16.33
N VAL A 219 19.58 -24.93 17.20
CA VAL A 219 18.26 -25.60 17.31
C VAL A 219 17.47 -25.58 16.00
N TYR A 220 17.87 -24.71 15.06
CA TYR A 220 17.29 -24.60 13.74
C TYR A 220 17.97 -25.46 12.67
N ALA A 221 18.88 -26.38 13.06
CA ALA A 221 19.59 -27.25 12.12
C ALA A 221 18.65 -28.02 11.18
N GLN A 222 17.47 -28.41 11.64
CA GLN A 222 16.43 -29.06 10.83
C GLN A 222 15.91 -28.24 9.65
N TYR A 223 16.15 -26.91 9.63
CA TYR A 223 15.74 -26.02 8.57
C TYR A 223 16.87 -25.63 7.63
N TYR A 224 18.08 -26.19 7.82
CA TYR A 224 19.19 -25.94 6.90
C TYR A 224 18.95 -26.68 5.58
N ASP A 225 19.29 -26.00 4.48
CA ASP A 225 19.19 -26.54 3.12
C ASP A 225 17.79 -26.99 2.68
N LEU A 226 16.76 -26.47 3.34
CA LEU A 226 15.38 -26.66 2.90
C LEU A 226 15.10 -25.84 1.65
N SER A 227 14.52 -26.49 0.64
CA SER A 227 13.96 -25.84 -0.53
C SER A 227 12.46 -26.16 -0.60
N LEU A 228 11.61 -25.14 -0.45
CA LEU A 228 10.16 -25.25 -0.62
C LEU A 228 9.79 -24.86 -2.04
N ILE A 229 9.15 -25.74 -2.78
CA ILE A 229 8.89 -25.59 -4.20
C ILE A 229 7.66 -24.74 -4.50
N HIS A 230 6.72 -24.64 -3.58
CA HIS A 230 5.52 -23.79 -3.72
C HIS A 230 5.17 -23.14 -2.38
N ILE A 231 4.94 -21.84 -2.45
CA ILE A 231 4.36 -21.07 -1.35
C ILE A 231 2.89 -20.87 -1.64
#